data_699c78398ee6747471405c2a52062eb1
#
_entry.id   699c78398ee6747471405c2a52062eb1
#
_cell.length_a   1.000
_cell.length_b   1.000
_cell.length_c   1.000
_cell.angle_alpha   90.00
_cell.angle_beta   90.00
_cell.angle_gamma   90.00
#
_symmetry.space_group_name_H-M   'P 1'
#
loop_
_entity.id
_entity.type
_entity.pdbx_description
1 polymer ?
#
loop_
_entity_poly.entity_id
_entity_poly.type
_entity_poly.pdbx_seq_one_letter_code
_entity_poly.pdbx_strand_id
1 'polypeptide(L)'
;MDNILFVNKGGENEWKQLIWETAEELDQKLAQRVRNIRKRRSISQEKLSSMSGVSYGSIKRFEATGQISLISLTKIAMALDIADELRSIFTQVPYKNIQEVINETK
;
A
#
# COMPACT_ATOMS: atom_id res chain seq x y z
N MET A 1 3.82 -25.35 10.90
CA MET A 1 4.15 -24.68 10.93
C MET A 1 4.22 -24.00 10.69
N ASP A 2 4.30 -24.10 10.66
CA ASP A 2 4.69 -23.26 10.71
C ASP A 2 4.01 -22.54 10.62
N ASN A 3 3.71 -22.78 10.90
CA ASN A 3 3.34 -22.09 11.21
C ASN A 3 2.52 -21.46 11.55
N ILE A 4 1.91 -22.29 12.14
CA ILE A 4 1.47 -21.52 12.47
C ILE A 4 1.51 -20.81 12.62
N LEU A 5 1.94 -20.91 12.79
CA LEU A 5 2.40 -20.05 12.83
C LEU A 5 2.98 -19.65 12.14
N PHE A 6 3.57 -19.85 11.86
CA PHE A 6 4.46 -19.36 11.43
C PHE A 6 5.21 -19.18 10.88
N VAL A 7 5.76 -19.66 10.68
CA VAL A 7 6.82 -19.45 10.29
C VAL A 7 7.53 -19.03 9.92
N ASN A 8 8.39 -18.87 10.00
CA ASN A 8 9.27 -18.29 9.83
C ASN A 8 9.90 -17.86 9.58
N LYS A 9 10.61 -19.06 9.65
CA LYS A 9 11.16 -18.06 9.85
C LYS A 9 10.50 -16.78 9.85
N GLY A 10 9.87 -16.58 9.98
CA GLY A 10 9.24 -15.35 9.98
C GLY A 10 7.83 -15.41 10.38
N GLY A 11 7.22 -16.53 10.33
CA GLY A 11 5.80 -16.64 10.59
C GLY A 11 5.35 -16.01 11.88
N GLU A 12 6.09 -16.24 12.94
CA GLU A 12 5.69 -15.69 14.23
C GLU A 12 5.75 -14.17 14.27
N ASN A 13 6.68 -13.56 13.52
CA ASN A 13 6.82 -12.12 13.52
C ASN A 13 5.72 -11.44 12.70
N GLU A 14 5.17 -12.13 11.73
CA GLU A 14 4.13 -11.56 10.88
C GLU A 14 2.86 -11.26 11.67
N TRP A 15 2.41 -12.18 12.51
CA TRP A 15 1.19 -11.93 13.27
C TRP A 15 1.41 -10.86 14.33
N LYS A 16 2.61 -10.75 14.88
CA LYS A 16 2.93 -9.67 15.82
C LYS A 16 2.82 -8.32 15.14
N GLN A 17 3.30 -8.22 13.89
CA GLN A 17 3.19 -6.97 13.14
C GLN A 17 1.74 -6.59 12.90
N LEU A 18 0.89 -7.57 12.59
CA LEU A 18 -0.54 -7.29 12.37
C LEU A 18 -1.21 -6.74 13.61
N ILE A 19 -0.78 -7.20 14.81
CA ILE A 19 -1.39 -6.78 16.07
C ILE A 19 -0.85 -5.42 16.53
N TRP A 20 0.46 -5.20 16.37
CA TRP A 20 1.14 -4.04 16.95
C TRP A 20 1.53 -2.97 15.92
N GLU A 21 1.23 -3.22 14.67
CA GLU A 21 1.61 -2.29 13.60
C GLU A 21 0.83 -0.98 13.73
N THR A 22 1.54 0.14 13.63
CA THR A 22 0.90 1.45 13.61
C THR A 22 0.44 1.78 12.19
N ALA A 23 -0.46 2.76 12.07
CA ALA A 23 -0.88 3.26 10.77
C ALA A 23 0.33 3.78 9.98
N GLU A 24 1.23 4.49 10.66
CA GLU A 24 2.43 5.04 10.04
C GLU A 24 3.34 3.95 9.49
N GLU A 25 3.48 2.85 10.24
CA GLU A 25 4.30 1.72 9.78
C GLU A 25 3.69 1.06 8.56
N LEU A 26 2.39 0.90 8.52
CA LEU A 26 1.72 0.35 7.35
C LEU A 26 1.91 1.25 6.13
N ASP A 27 1.75 2.56 6.32
CA ASP A 27 1.93 3.53 5.25
C ASP A 27 3.36 3.49 4.71
N GLN A 28 4.36 3.34 5.60
CA GLN A 28 5.75 3.23 5.17
C GLN A 28 5.98 1.96 4.34
N LYS A 29 5.34 0.87 4.70
CA LYS A 29 5.45 -0.37 3.91
C LYS A 29 4.85 -0.19 2.52
N LEU A 30 3.71 0.49 2.43
CA LEU A 30 3.10 0.78 1.13
C LEU A 30 4.00 1.67 0.29
N ALA A 31 4.56 2.71 0.90
CA ALA A 31 5.48 3.61 0.21
C ALA A 31 6.72 2.85 -0.29
N GLN A 32 7.22 1.91 0.51
CA GLN A 32 8.38 1.10 0.12
C GLN A 32 8.05 0.23 -1.08
N ARG A 33 6.84 -0.34 -1.13
CA ARG A 33 6.40 -1.13 -2.29
C ARG A 33 6.35 -0.29 -3.55
N VAL A 34 5.80 0.92 -3.45
CA VAL A 34 5.73 1.83 -4.60
C VAL A 34 7.13 2.23 -5.04
N ARG A 35 8.02 2.55 -4.09
CA ARG A 35 9.42 2.88 -4.40
C ARG A 35 10.10 1.73 -5.13
N ASN A 36 9.88 0.50 -4.68
CA ASN A 36 10.51 -0.66 -5.32
C ASN A 36 10.02 -0.84 -6.76
N ILE A 37 8.74 -0.61 -7.01
CA ILE A 37 8.19 -0.67 -8.36
C ILE A 37 8.82 0.41 -9.23
N ARG A 38 8.91 1.64 -8.72
CA ARG A 38 9.55 2.75 -9.44
C ARG A 38 10.98 2.38 -9.83
N LYS A 39 11.75 1.87 -8.85
CA LYS A 39 13.16 1.56 -9.07
C LYS A 39 13.36 0.43 -10.08
N ARG A 40 12.55 -0.63 -9.98
CA ARG A 40 12.74 -1.74 -10.93
C ARG A 40 12.33 -1.36 -12.36
N ARG A 41 11.58 -0.27 -12.53
CA ARG A 41 11.25 0.28 -13.85
C ARG A 41 12.24 1.34 -14.30
N SER A 42 13.30 1.54 -13.54
CA SER A 42 14.37 2.50 -13.83
C SER A 42 13.87 3.94 -13.98
N ILE A 43 12.89 4.31 -13.13
CA ILE A 43 12.31 5.65 -13.13
C ILE A 43 12.84 6.39 -11.91
N SER A 44 13.47 7.56 -12.12
CA SER A 44 13.93 8.40 -11.03
C SER A 44 12.74 9.09 -10.35
N GLN A 45 12.97 9.63 -9.15
CA GLN A 45 11.93 10.42 -8.49
C GLN A 45 11.55 11.65 -9.32
N GLU A 46 12.53 12.30 -9.93
CA GLU A 46 12.28 13.46 -10.80
C GLU A 46 11.44 13.06 -12.00
N LYS A 47 11.77 11.93 -12.61
CA LYS A 47 11.01 11.43 -13.75
C LYS A 47 9.60 11.09 -13.35
N LEU A 48 9.41 10.47 -12.19
CA LEU A 48 8.08 10.16 -11.69
C LEU A 48 7.27 11.43 -11.44
N SER A 49 7.91 12.47 -10.90
CA SER A 49 7.27 13.78 -10.73
C SER A 49 6.76 14.31 -12.07
N SER A 50 7.60 14.27 -13.09
CA SER A 50 7.24 14.71 -14.43
C SER A 50 6.07 13.92 -15.00
N MET A 51 6.11 12.60 -14.84
CA MET A 51 5.09 11.70 -15.40
C MET A 51 3.74 11.83 -14.68
N SER A 52 3.78 12.01 -13.36
CA SER A 52 2.58 11.96 -12.53
C SER A 52 1.94 13.30 -12.28
N GLY A 53 2.71 14.37 -12.41
CA GLY A 53 2.24 15.71 -12.02
C GLY A 53 2.28 15.92 -10.51
N VAL A 54 2.85 14.97 -9.75
CA VAL A 54 3.04 15.12 -8.30
C VAL A 54 4.40 15.74 -8.07
N SER A 55 4.50 16.72 -7.17
CA SER A 55 5.75 17.44 -6.95
C SER A 55 6.86 16.49 -6.48
N TYR A 56 8.08 16.82 -6.86
CA TYR A 56 9.25 16.06 -6.45
C TYR A 56 9.35 15.95 -4.92
N GLY A 57 9.09 17.07 -4.22
CA GLY A 57 9.10 17.07 -2.77
C GLY A 57 8.09 16.12 -2.16
N SER A 58 6.89 16.04 -2.74
CA SER A 58 5.84 15.13 -2.28
C SER A 58 6.25 13.68 -2.48
N ILE A 59 6.87 13.36 -3.61
CA ILE A 59 7.35 11.99 -3.88
C ILE A 59 8.44 11.61 -2.89
N LYS A 60 9.41 12.50 -2.68
CA LYS A 60 10.49 12.25 -1.71
C LYS A 60 9.94 12.00 -0.31
N ARG A 61 9.00 12.85 0.11
CA ARG A 61 8.40 12.73 1.43
C ARG A 61 7.60 11.42 1.56
N PHE A 62 6.83 11.09 0.54
CA PHE A 62 6.07 9.84 0.53
C PHE A 62 6.99 8.62 0.67
N GLU A 63 8.04 8.56 -0.13
CA GLU A 63 8.94 7.41 -0.10
C GLU A 63 9.70 7.31 1.22
N ALA A 64 9.90 8.44 1.90
CA ALA A 64 10.60 8.47 3.18
C ALA A 64 9.68 8.20 4.37
N THR A 65 8.43 8.63 4.32
CA THR A 65 7.55 8.64 5.49
C THR A 65 6.23 7.90 5.30
N GLY A 66 5.82 7.63 4.07
CA GLY A 66 4.52 7.08 3.78
C GLY A 66 3.40 8.10 3.69
N GLN A 67 3.72 9.38 3.90
CA GLN A 67 2.69 10.44 3.93
C GLN A 67 2.46 11.02 2.55
N ILE A 68 1.21 10.97 2.11
CA ILE A 68 0.81 11.48 0.80
C ILE A 68 -0.71 11.62 0.79
N SER A 69 -1.24 12.52 -0.01
CA SER A 69 -2.67 12.57 -0.24
C SER A 69 -3.09 11.40 -1.13
N LEU A 70 -4.34 10.97 -0.98
CA LEU A 70 -4.84 9.88 -1.81
C LEU A 70 -4.79 10.24 -3.29
N ILE A 71 -5.15 11.48 -3.65
CA ILE A 71 -5.13 11.88 -5.05
C ILE A 71 -3.70 11.82 -5.63
N SER A 72 -2.70 12.23 -4.86
CA SER A 72 -1.32 12.15 -5.31
C SER A 72 -0.86 10.69 -5.46
N LEU A 73 -1.24 9.83 -4.53
CA LEU A 73 -0.93 8.40 -4.65
C LEU A 73 -1.57 7.82 -5.90
N THR A 74 -2.81 8.19 -6.18
CA THR A 74 -3.50 7.73 -7.39
C THR A 74 -2.76 8.17 -8.66
N LYS A 75 -2.31 9.44 -8.69
CA LYS A 75 -1.54 9.94 -9.83
C LYS A 75 -0.23 9.19 -10.02
N ILE A 76 0.45 8.88 -8.92
CA ILE A 76 1.68 8.08 -8.96
C ILE A 76 1.39 6.68 -9.51
N ALA A 77 0.32 6.05 -9.03
CA ALA A 77 -0.05 4.71 -9.47
C ALA A 77 -0.39 4.69 -10.97
N MET A 78 -1.07 5.73 -11.45
CA MET A 78 -1.38 5.84 -12.88
C MET A 78 -0.09 6.02 -13.70
N ALA A 79 0.83 6.84 -13.23
CA ALA A 79 2.10 7.05 -13.91
C ALA A 79 2.94 5.79 -13.97
N LEU A 80 2.88 4.96 -12.94
CA LEU A 80 3.61 3.69 -12.88
C LEU A 80 2.83 2.53 -13.50
N ASP A 81 1.64 2.78 -14.03
CA ASP A 81 0.78 1.76 -14.65
C ASP A 81 0.41 0.65 -13.67
N ILE A 82 0.11 1.03 -12.44
CA ILE A 82 -0.35 0.11 -11.39
C ILE A 82 -1.67 0.57 -10.76
N ALA A 83 -2.43 1.37 -11.48
CA ALA A 83 -3.71 1.87 -10.96
C ALA A 83 -4.72 0.76 -10.68
N ASP A 84 -4.57 -0.39 -11.34
CA ASP A 84 -5.46 -1.54 -11.07
C ASP A 84 -5.32 -2.04 -9.64
N GLU A 85 -4.17 -1.87 -9.00
CA GLU A 85 -4.00 -2.21 -7.60
C GLU A 85 -4.90 -1.35 -6.72
N LEU A 86 -5.04 -0.06 -7.06
CA LEU A 86 -5.95 0.83 -6.33
C LEU A 86 -7.41 0.52 -6.63
N ARG A 87 -7.73 0.16 -7.88
CA ARG A 87 -9.11 -0.18 -8.23
C ARG A 87 -9.61 -1.40 -7.48
N SER A 88 -8.72 -2.32 -7.12
CA SER A 88 -9.09 -3.55 -6.44
C SER A 88 -9.04 -3.44 -4.92
N ILE A 89 -8.59 -2.28 -4.41
CA ILE A 89 -8.44 -2.10 -2.97
C ILE A 89 -9.81 -2.27 -2.29
N PHE A 90 -9.84 -3.05 -1.19
CA PHE A 90 -11.04 -3.31 -0.38
C PHE A 90 -12.18 -4.04 -1.09
N THR A 91 -11.91 -4.61 -2.28
CA THR A 91 -12.95 -5.36 -3.00
C THR A 91 -13.10 -6.79 -2.49
N GLN A 92 -12.13 -7.28 -1.71
CA GLN A 92 -12.11 -8.68 -1.26
C GLN A 92 -12.28 -8.78 0.25
N VAL A 93 -13.01 -7.85 0.86
CA VAL A 93 -13.25 -7.87 2.30
C VAL A 93 -14.43 -8.79 2.61
N PRO A 94 -14.21 -9.88 3.35
CA PRO A 94 -15.30 -10.79 3.67
C PRO A 94 -16.25 -10.18 4.69
N TYR A 95 -17.50 -10.61 4.65
CA TYR A 95 -18.48 -10.21 5.66
C TYR A 95 -18.10 -10.83 7.01
N LYS A 96 -18.25 -10.06 8.08
CA LYS A 96 -17.96 -10.56 9.42
C LYS A 96 -19.09 -11.47 9.94
N ASN A 97 -20.31 -11.21 9.51
CA ASN A 97 -21.47 -11.96 9.99
C ASN A 97 -22.66 -11.72 9.05
N ILE A 98 -23.76 -12.42 9.32
CA ILE A 98 -24.97 -12.33 8.48
C ILE A 98 -25.59 -10.93 8.54
N GLN A 99 -25.45 -10.24 9.66
CA GLN A 99 -26.01 -8.89 9.80
C GLN A 99 -25.39 -7.92 8.80
N GLU A 100 -24.09 -8.07 8.51
CA GLU A 100 -23.44 -7.22 7.51
C GLU A 100 -24.01 -7.45 6.11
N VAL A 101 -24.31 -8.70 5.77
CA VAL A 101 -24.93 -9.02 4.48
C VAL A 101 -26.31 -8.32 4.40
N ILE A 102 -27.09 -8.40 5.45
CA ILE A 102 -28.42 -7.77 5.49
C ILE A 102 -28.30 -6.26 5.35
N ASN A 103 -27.34 -5.65 6.07
CA ASN A 103 -27.16 -4.19 6.05
C ASN A 103 -26.78 -3.68 4.67
N GLU A 104 -25.94 -4.42 3.96
CA GLU A 104 -25.48 -4.00 2.63
C GLU A 104 -26.61 -4.05 1.61
N THR A 105 -27.58 -4.96 1.80
CA THR A 105 -28.67 -5.12 0.83
C THR A 105 -29.85 -4.18 1.10
N LYS A 106 -29.80 -3.39 2.16
CA LYS A 106 -30.85 -2.39 2.41
C LYS A 106 -30.68 -1.17 1.46
#